data_e34021a8c2bbf1e7f6cc5a6e8bf97776
#
_entry.id   e34021a8c2bbf1e7f6cc5a6e8bf97776
#
_cell.length_a   1.000
_cell.length_b   1.000
_cell.length_c   1.000
_cell.angle_alpha   90.00
_cell.angle_beta   90.00
_cell.angle_gamma   90.00
#
_symmetry.space_group_name_H-M   'P 1'
#
loop_
_entity.id
_entity.type
_entity.pdbx_description
1 polymer ?
#
loop_
_entity_poly.entity_id
_entity_poly.type
_entity_poly.pdbx_seq_one_letter_code
_entity_poly.pdbx_strand_id
1 'polypeptide(L)'
;VMAGCDGMDVFTANTNIGRPVRVIGVYSPVSRCGKTSFALTLSRMLSKKRKTLYLSLEEFSCLGILSGERYEMTLSDAIYHMRQGTLTAERLYSMIHTLCGVEYLPPMRCAEDRNAVSGEDYVRLINEIIRNSLYEAIVIDMERFSDEASEIAEICNVIYMPVLDDVMNKMRTESFIQYLIN
;
A
#
# COMPACT_ATOMS: atom_id res chain seq x y z
N VAL A 1 -16.23 7.48 0.54
CA VAL A 1 -16.65 6.20 -0.07
C VAL A 1 -17.11 6.55 -1.47
N MET A 2 -16.25 6.43 -2.46
CA MET A 2 -16.71 6.44 -3.85
C MET A 2 -17.09 5.00 -4.19
N ALA A 3 -18.32 4.64 -3.98
CA ALA A 3 -18.94 3.46 -4.54
C ALA A 3 -19.61 3.87 -5.84
N GLY A 4 -19.15 3.32 -6.95
CA GLY A 4 -19.87 3.35 -8.21
C GLY A 4 -19.09 3.90 -9.38
N CYS A 5 -18.28 3.06 -9.98
CA CYS A 5 -18.10 3.00 -11.42
C CYS A 5 -18.11 1.51 -11.77
N ASP A 6 -19.30 1.02 -12.10
CA ASP A 6 -19.45 -0.18 -12.90
C ASP A 6 -18.83 0.09 -14.28
N GLY A 7 -17.86 -0.71 -14.65
CA GLY A 7 -17.37 -0.79 -16.01
C GLY A 7 -15.93 -0.39 -16.23
N MET A 8 -15.00 -1.12 -15.61
CA MET A 8 -13.68 -1.35 -16.19
C MET A 8 -13.18 -2.72 -15.75
N ASP A 9 -13.68 -3.75 -16.43
CA ASP A 9 -13.05 -5.06 -16.48
C ASP A 9 -11.76 -4.97 -17.30
N VAL A 10 -10.69 -4.49 -16.69
CA VAL A 10 -9.35 -4.66 -17.24
C VAL A 10 -8.41 -4.85 -16.07
N PHE A 11 -8.14 -6.05 -15.78
CA PHE A 11 -7.03 -6.73 -15.19
C PHE A 11 -7.52 -7.91 -14.37
N THR A 12 -7.86 -8.96 -15.07
CA THR A 12 -7.77 -10.32 -14.53
C THR A 12 -6.30 -10.62 -14.28
N ALA A 13 -5.76 -10.13 -13.18
CA ALA A 13 -4.46 -10.50 -12.73
C ALA A 13 -4.58 -11.46 -11.56
N ASN A 14 -4.16 -12.67 -11.86
CA ASN A 14 -3.63 -13.67 -10.95
C ASN A 14 -4.55 -14.32 -9.93
N THR A 15 -5.00 -15.45 -10.34
CA THR A 15 -5.52 -16.53 -9.54
C THR A 15 -4.41 -17.15 -8.68
N ASN A 16 -4.25 -16.69 -7.47
CA ASN A 16 -3.85 -17.58 -6.39
C ASN A 16 -5.01 -18.57 -6.24
N ILE A 17 -4.73 -19.85 -6.33
CA ILE A 17 -5.69 -20.95 -6.41
C ILE A 17 -6.97 -20.67 -5.58
N GLY A 18 -7.95 -19.97 -6.19
CA GLY A 18 -9.31 -19.86 -5.69
C GLY A 18 -9.85 -18.51 -5.25
N ARG A 19 -9.04 -17.50 -4.91
CA ARG A 19 -9.57 -16.16 -4.53
C ARG A 19 -8.68 -15.03 -5.04
N PRO A 20 -9.26 -14.00 -5.69
CA PRO A 20 -8.50 -12.84 -6.12
C PRO A 20 -7.98 -12.06 -4.89
N VAL A 21 -6.69 -11.72 -4.90
CA VAL A 21 -6.09 -10.85 -3.87
C VAL A 21 -6.64 -9.44 -4.05
N ARG A 22 -7.08 -8.80 -2.96
CA ARG A 22 -7.56 -7.42 -2.99
C ARG A 22 -6.44 -6.45 -2.65
N VAL A 23 -6.13 -5.57 -3.58
CA VAL A 23 -5.22 -4.43 -3.37
C VAL A 23 -6.05 -3.21 -3.01
N ILE A 24 -5.77 -2.62 -1.85
CA ILE A 24 -6.54 -1.52 -1.28
C ILE A 24 -5.59 -0.35 -1.04
N GLY A 25 -5.78 0.74 -1.77
CA GLY A 25 -5.06 1.98 -1.55
C GLY A 25 -5.72 2.83 -0.45
N VAL A 26 -4.91 3.52 0.34
CA VAL A 26 -5.37 4.58 1.24
C VAL A 26 -4.59 5.84 0.89
N TYR A 27 -5.29 6.84 0.38
CA TYR A 27 -4.71 8.09 -0.08
C TYR A 27 -5.54 9.28 0.40
N SER A 28 -4.93 10.43 0.57
CA SER A 28 -5.66 11.70 0.76
C SER A 28 -4.83 12.87 0.25
N PRO A 29 -5.42 13.84 -0.47
CA PRO A 29 -4.78 15.09 -0.84
C PRO A 29 -4.60 16.02 0.38
N VAL A 30 -5.18 15.63 1.52
CA VAL A 30 -5.16 16.38 2.77
C VAL A 30 -4.20 15.74 3.75
N SER A 31 -3.29 16.54 4.30
CA SER A 31 -2.38 16.09 5.36
C SER A 31 -3.13 16.02 6.72
N ARG A 32 -2.63 15.14 7.60
CA ARG A 32 -3.15 14.99 8.98
C ARG A 32 -4.64 14.60 9.07
N CYS A 33 -5.20 14.01 8.04
CA CYS A 33 -6.57 13.48 8.02
C CYS A 33 -6.70 12.08 8.66
N GLY A 34 -5.66 11.56 9.30
CA GLY A 34 -5.67 10.23 9.90
C GLY A 34 -5.51 9.07 8.91
N LYS A 35 -4.93 9.31 7.74
CA LYS A 35 -4.73 8.34 6.67
C LYS A 35 -4.05 7.05 7.17
N THR A 36 -2.87 7.16 7.78
CA THR A 36 -2.10 6.02 8.33
C THR A 36 -2.87 5.29 9.44
N SER A 37 -3.52 6.02 10.35
CA SER A 37 -4.38 5.43 11.39
C SER A 37 -5.55 4.66 10.79
N PHE A 38 -6.16 5.19 9.73
CA PHE A 38 -7.22 4.52 8.99
C PHE A 38 -6.69 3.24 8.31
N ALA A 39 -5.56 3.34 7.61
CA ALA A 39 -4.95 2.21 6.90
C ALA A 39 -4.57 1.07 7.86
N LEU A 40 -3.95 1.37 8.99
CA LEU A 40 -3.62 0.39 10.04
C LEU A 40 -4.88 -0.23 10.65
N THR A 41 -5.90 0.57 10.95
CA THR A 41 -7.18 0.08 11.50
C THR A 41 -7.87 -0.83 10.49
N LEU A 42 -7.93 -0.45 9.22
CA LEU A 42 -8.50 -1.26 8.15
C LEU A 42 -7.75 -2.59 8.02
N SER A 43 -6.41 -2.55 8.01
CA SER A 43 -5.57 -3.75 7.95
C SER A 43 -5.86 -4.68 9.12
N ARG A 44 -5.97 -4.14 10.34
CA ARG A 44 -6.32 -4.92 11.54
C ARG A 44 -7.72 -5.54 11.47
N MET A 45 -8.69 -4.83 10.92
CA MET A 45 -10.04 -5.37 10.73
C MET A 45 -10.05 -6.51 9.71
N LEU A 46 -9.32 -6.35 8.61
CA LEU A 46 -9.20 -7.36 7.56
C LEU A 46 -8.43 -8.59 8.07
N SER A 47 -7.35 -8.40 8.82
CA SER A 47 -6.52 -9.50 9.38
C SER A 47 -7.28 -10.47 10.27
N LYS A 48 -8.43 -10.06 10.81
CA LYS A 48 -9.32 -10.97 11.59
C LYS A 48 -10.02 -12.02 10.71
N LYS A 49 -10.10 -11.81 9.40
CA LYS A 49 -10.89 -12.64 8.47
C LYS A 49 -10.08 -13.22 7.31
N ARG A 50 -8.95 -12.60 6.98
CA ARG A 50 -8.12 -12.98 5.84
C ARG A 50 -6.67 -12.58 6.06
N LYS A 51 -5.74 -13.31 5.44
CA LYS A 51 -4.32 -12.97 5.53
C LYS A 51 -4.08 -11.64 4.82
N THR A 52 -3.68 -10.62 5.59
CA THR A 52 -3.58 -9.23 5.12
C THR A 52 -2.18 -8.70 5.36
N LEU A 53 -1.59 -8.08 4.34
CA LEU A 53 -0.33 -7.36 4.41
C LEU A 53 -0.59 -5.85 4.40
N TYR A 54 0.08 -5.14 5.28
CA TYR A 54 0.14 -3.68 5.26
C TYR A 54 1.48 -3.21 4.69
N LEU A 55 1.42 -2.28 3.74
CA LEU A 55 2.58 -1.62 3.14
C LEU A 55 2.49 -0.12 3.38
N SER A 56 3.50 0.47 4.01
CA SER A 56 3.64 1.91 4.14
C SER A 56 4.61 2.43 3.09
N LEU A 57 4.13 3.33 2.25
CA LEU A 57 4.95 4.05 1.26
C LEU A 57 5.30 5.46 1.73
N GLU A 58 5.04 5.77 3.00
CA GLU A 58 5.42 7.06 3.61
C GLU A 58 6.94 7.18 3.72
N GLU A 59 7.45 8.37 3.37
CA GLU A 59 8.88 8.69 3.47
C GLU A 59 9.37 8.59 4.93
N PHE A 60 8.55 9.07 5.87
CA PHE A 60 8.83 9.03 7.30
C PHE A 60 7.76 8.24 8.02
N SER A 61 7.80 6.92 7.87
CA SER A 61 6.82 6.06 8.52
C SER A 61 7.03 5.99 10.03
N CYS A 62 5.93 6.09 10.77
CA CYS A 62 5.93 5.94 12.22
C CYS A 62 6.02 4.48 12.71
N LEU A 63 5.99 3.50 11.82
CA LEU A 63 5.96 2.07 12.19
C LEU A 63 7.13 1.64 13.07
N GLY A 64 8.35 2.10 12.77
CA GLY A 64 9.53 1.79 13.58
C GLY A 64 9.41 2.30 15.02
N ILE A 65 8.79 3.46 15.22
CA ILE A 65 8.53 4.02 16.56
C ILE A 65 7.40 3.24 17.25
N LEU A 66 6.34 2.92 16.52
CA LEU A 66 5.19 2.21 17.07
C LEU A 66 5.50 0.76 17.46
N SER A 67 6.35 0.08 16.68
CA SER A 67 6.77 -1.31 16.97
C SER A 67 7.86 -1.38 18.05
N GLY A 68 8.67 -0.34 18.18
CA GLY A 68 9.88 -0.36 19.01
C GLY A 68 10.99 -1.28 18.48
N GLU A 69 10.85 -1.77 17.25
CA GLU A 69 11.77 -2.73 16.64
C GLU A 69 12.81 -2.05 15.76
N ARG A 70 13.98 -2.68 15.67
CA ARG A 70 14.97 -2.37 14.63
C ARG A 70 14.85 -3.41 13.53
N TYR A 71 14.64 -2.94 12.33
CA TYR A 71 14.51 -3.82 11.17
C TYR A 71 15.86 -4.14 10.57
N GLU A 72 16.14 -5.42 10.32
CA GLU A 72 17.32 -5.84 9.56
C GLU A 72 17.08 -5.67 8.07
N MET A 73 15.90 -6.04 7.61
CA MET A 73 15.44 -5.91 6.22
C MET A 73 14.19 -5.05 6.13
N THR A 74 14.03 -4.37 5.00
CA THR A 74 12.98 -3.37 4.76
C THR A 74 12.39 -3.52 3.37
N LEU A 75 11.47 -2.65 3.02
CA LEU A 75 10.89 -2.54 1.67
C LEU A 75 11.97 -2.34 0.59
N SER A 76 13.08 -1.64 0.90
CA SER A 76 14.23 -1.50 -0.03
C SER A 76 14.85 -2.86 -0.37
N ASP A 77 15.04 -3.72 0.64
CA ASP A 77 15.62 -5.04 0.45
C ASP A 77 14.68 -5.95 -0.35
N ALA A 78 13.37 -5.85 -0.10
CA ALA A 78 12.38 -6.61 -0.88
C ALA A 78 12.39 -6.21 -2.37
N ILE A 79 12.47 -4.91 -2.66
CA ILE A 79 12.58 -4.39 -4.04
C ILE A 79 13.91 -4.82 -4.66
N TYR A 80 15.02 -4.75 -3.92
CA TYR A 80 16.30 -5.24 -4.40
C TYR A 80 16.22 -6.72 -4.82
N HIS A 81 15.70 -7.58 -3.96
CA HIS A 81 15.55 -9.00 -4.26
C HIS A 81 14.57 -9.27 -5.42
N MET A 82 13.51 -8.48 -5.53
CA MET A 82 12.58 -8.54 -6.66
C MET A 82 13.29 -8.18 -7.98
N ARG A 83 14.08 -7.09 -8.00
CA ARG A 83 14.86 -6.68 -9.19
C ARG A 83 15.86 -7.74 -9.61
N GLN A 84 16.45 -8.47 -8.66
CA GLN A 84 17.39 -9.58 -8.90
C GLN A 84 16.70 -10.91 -9.25
N GLY A 85 15.37 -10.99 -9.21
CA GLY A 85 14.63 -12.24 -9.42
C GLY A 85 14.87 -13.28 -8.32
N THR A 86 15.27 -12.85 -7.13
CA THR A 86 15.60 -13.72 -5.98
C THR A 86 14.61 -13.59 -4.82
N LEU A 87 13.49 -12.87 -5.01
CA LEU A 87 12.45 -12.73 -4.01
C LEU A 87 11.58 -14.00 -3.99
N THR A 88 11.91 -14.92 -3.10
CA THR A 88 11.08 -16.13 -2.84
C THR A 88 10.05 -15.85 -1.75
N ALA A 89 9.04 -16.73 -1.61
CA ALA A 89 8.06 -16.65 -0.55
C ALA A 89 8.71 -16.68 0.84
N GLU A 90 9.67 -17.60 1.05
CA GLU A 90 10.38 -17.72 2.33
C GLU A 90 11.13 -16.43 2.66
N ARG A 91 11.80 -15.83 1.67
CA ARG A 91 12.53 -14.57 1.86
C ARG A 91 11.57 -13.42 2.16
N LEU A 92 10.45 -13.33 1.45
CA LEU A 92 9.43 -12.33 1.76
C LEU A 92 8.94 -12.48 3.22
N TYR A 93 8.58 -13.70 3.63
CA TYR A 93 8.09 -13.93 5.00
C TYR A 93 9.14 -13.67 6.07
N SER A 94 10.43 -13.85 5.77
CA SER A 94 11.51 -13.50 6.71
C SER A 94 11.66 -12.00 6.95
N MET A 95 11.12 -11.16 6.06
CA MET A 95 11.11 -9.69 6.20
C MET A 95 9.85 -9.16 6.87
N ILE A 96 8.80 -10.00 7.04
CA ILE A 96 7.52 -9.56 7.59
C ILE A 96 7.59 -9.46 9.11
N HIS A 97 7.07 -8.36 9.63
CA HIS A 97 6.89 -8.11 11.05
C HIS A 97 5.40 -8.04 11.39
N THR A 98 5.07 -8.07 12.68
CA THR A 98 3.68 -8.01 13.15
C THR A 98 3.52 -6.91 14.20
N LEU A 99 2.57 -6.01 13.98
CA LEU A 99 2.17 -4.97 14.93
C LEU A 99 0.68 -5.08 15.22
N CYS A 100 0.33 -5.34 16.48
CA CYS A 100 -1.08 -5.46 16.93
C CYS A 100 -1.94 -6.41 16.08
N GLY A 101 -1.34 -7.51 15.58
CA GLY A 101 -2.00 -8.51 14.75
C GLY A 101 -2.11 -8.12 13.26
N VAL A 102 -1.38 -7.11 12.82
CA VAL A 102 -1.22 -6.72 11.41
C VAL A 102 0.17 -7.11 10.95
N GLU A 103 0.25 -7.95 9.93
CA GLU A 103 1.51 -8.25 9.25
C GLU A 103 1.90 -7.08 8.34
N TYR A 104 3.15 -6.64 8.40
CA TYR A 104 3.63 -5.55 7.59
C TYR A 104 5.07 -5.77 7.12
N LEU A 105 5.39 -5.22 5.96
CA LEU A 105 6.76 -5.11 5.49
C LEU A 105 7.34 -3.79 6.03
N PRO A 106 8.50 -3.82 6.72
CA PRO A 106 9.09 -2.61 7.26
C PRO A 106 9.33 -1.56 6.18
N PRO A 107 9.00 -0.28 6.44
CA PRO A 107 9.17 0.80 5.47
C PRO A 107 10.66 1.04 5.17
N MET A 108 10.93 1.78 4.11
CA MET A 108 12.28 2.22 3.76
C MET A 108 12.89 3.06 4.88
N ARG A 109 14.21 3.01 5.04
CA ARG A 109 14.91 3.66 6.15
C ARG A 109 15.21 5.13 5.89
N CYS A 110 15.41 5.49 4.64
CA CYS A 110 15.86 6.83 4.26
C CYS A 110 15.25 7.28 2.93
N ALA A 111 15.28 8.59 2.71
CA ALA A 111 14.76 9.22 1.49
C ALA A 111 15.54 8.82 0.24
N GLU A 112 16.85 8.54 0.39
CA GLU A 112 17.71 8.11 -0.72
C GLU A 112 17.24 6.77 -1.30
N ASP A 113 16.90 5.81 -0.43
CA ASP A 113 16.36 4.51 -0.84
C ASP A 113 15.08 4.68 -1.66
N ARG A 114 14.21 5.57 -1.20
CA ARG A 114 12.96 5.87 -1.87
C ARG A 114 13.17 6.50 -3.26
N ASN A 115 14.08 7.47 -3.36
CA ASN A 115 14.38 8.14 -4.63
C ASN A 115 14.99 7.19 -5.69
N ALA A 116 15.50 6.04 -5.26
CA ALA A 116 16.03 5.00 -6.13
C ALA A 116 14.97 4.00 -6.63
N VAL A 117 13.70 4.18 -6.23
CA VAL A 117 12.59 3.26 -6.53
C VAL A 117 11.54 3.99 -7.37
N SER A 118 11.15 3.38 -8.47
CA SER A 118 10.08 3.87 -9.34
C SER A 118 8.71 3.30 -8.96
N GLY A 119 7.64 3.89 -9.49
CA GLY A 119 6.29 3.35 -9.36
C GLY A 119 6.18 1.94 -9.94
N GLU A 120 6.82 1.69 -11.08
CA GLU A 120 6.89 0.36 -11.70
C GLU A 120 7.49 -0.69 -10.74
N ASP A 121 8.51 -0.33 -9.96
CA ASP A 121 9.09 -1.25 -8.97
C ASP A 121 8.10 -1.62 -7.87
N TYR A 122 7.31 -0.67 -7.40
CA TYR A 122 6.24 -0.95 -6.43
C TYR A 122 5.17 -1.86 -7.03
N VAL A 123 4.73 -1.58 -8.24
CA VAL A 123 3.75 -2.41 -8.96
C VAL A 123 4.28 -3.82 -9.16
N ARG A 124 5.54 -3.98 -9.58
CA ARG A 124 6.19 -5.27 -9.74
C ARG A 124 6.31 -6.02 -8.42
N LEU A 125 6.73 -5.35 -7.33
CA LEU A 125 6.80 -5.96 -6.00
C LEU A 125 5.43 -6.44 -5.52
N ILE A 126 4.39 -5.62 -5.67
CA ILE A 126 3.02 -5.99 -5.27
C ILE A 126 2.56 -7.22 -6.07
N ASN A 127 2.82 -7.26 -7.37
CA ASN A 127 2.50 -8.40 -8.21
C ASN A 127 3.28 -9.66 -7.79
N GLU A 128 4.56 -9.56 -7.44
CA GLU A 128 5.34 -10.68 -6.91
C GLU A 128 4.81 -11.17 -5.56
N ILE A 129 4.40 -10.27 -4.68
CA ILE A 129 3.74 -10.63 -3.41
C ILE A 129 2.44 -11.38 -3.68
N ILE A 130 1.61 -10.90 -4.62
CA ILE A 130 0.35 -11.55 -5.01
C ILE A 130 0.61 -12.97 -5.55
N ARG A 131 1.64 -13.15 -6.36
CA ARG A 131 1.95 -14.46 -6.98
C ARG A 131 2.54 -15.46 -6.00
N ASN A 132 3.43 -15.00 -5.12
CA ASN A 132 4.33 -15.85 -4.35
C ASN A 132 3.96 -15.94 -2.87
N SER A 133 2.87 -15.32 -2.42
CA SER A 133 2.46 -15.32 -1.02
C SER A 133 1.04 -15.83 -0.82
N LEU A 134 0.67 -16.00 0.46
CA LEU A 134 -0.67 -16.41 0.87
C LEU A 134 -1.57 -15.23 1.26
N TYR A 135 -1.16 -13.99 0.95
CA TYR A 135 -1.98 -12.83 1.27
C TYR A 135 -3.23 -12.77 0.39
N GLU A 136 -4.36 -12.51 1.04
CA GLU A 136 -5.68 -12.32 0.40
C GLU A 136 -6.04 -10.84 0.27
N ALA A 137 -5.35 -9.97 1.00
CA ALA A 137 -5.48 -8.52 0.90
C ALA A 137 -4.13 -7.83 1.11
N ILE A 138 -3.91 -6.73 0.40
CA ILE A 138 -2.77 -5.83 0.58
C ILE A 138 -3.35 -4.43 0.79
N VAL A 139 -3.04 -3.80 1.93
CA VAL A 139 -3.42 -2.41 2.21
C VAL A 139 -2.19 -1.53 2.06
N ILE A 140 -2.28 -0.54 1.18
CA ILE A 140 -1.17 0.35 0.82
C ILE A 140 -1.47 1.75 1.38
N ASP A 141 -0.65 2.21 2.32
CA ASP A 141 -0.70 3.59 2.83
C ASP A 141 0.17 4.48 1.93
N MET A 142 -0.49 5.24 1.05
CA MET A 142 0.13 6.06 0.02
C MET A 142 0.39 7.47 0.58
N GLU A 143 1.59 8.02 0.37
CA GLU A 143 1.94 9.32 0.93
C GLU A 143 1.40 10.50 0.12
N ARG A 144 1.93 10.70 -1.07
CA ARG A 144 1.58 11.80 -1.97
C ARG A 144 1.09 11.24 -3.29
N PHE A 145 0.28 12.02 -3.98
CA PHE A 145 -0.03 11.74 -5.37
C PHE A 145 1.15 12.21 -6.22
N SER A 146 1.84 11.26 -6.78
CA SER A 146 2.98 11.42 -7.68
C SER A 146 2.77 10.45 -8.84
N ASP A 147 3.66 10.45 -9.80
CA ASP A 147 3.60 9.50 -10.92
C ASP A 147 3.62 8.06 -10.39
N GLU A 148 4.45 7.77 -9.37
CA GLU A 148 4.50 6.45 -8.71
C GLU A 148 3.19 6.09 -8.04
N ALA A 149 2.55 7.05 -7.38
CA ALA A 149 1.25 6.81 -6.74
C ALA A 149 0.14 6.58 -7.76
N SER A 150 0.21 7.21 -8.93
CA SER A 150 -0.71 6.96 -10.04
C SER A 150 -0.59 5.52 -10.54
N GLU A 151 0.63 5.03 -10.79
CA GLU A 151 0.87 3.66 -11.21
C GLU A 151 0.35 2.63 -10.18
N ILE A 152 0.55 2.90 -8.88
CA ILE A 152 0.03 2.06 -7.80
C ILE A 152 -1.50 2.13 -7.74
N ALA A 153 -2.08 3.30 -7.99
CA ALA A 153 -3.53 3.48 -7.99
C ALA A 153 -4.22 2.62 -9.05
N GLU A 154 -3.58 2.43 -10.21
CA GLU A 154 -4.11 1.60 -11.30
C GLU A 154 -4.29 0.12 -10.93
N ILE A 155 -3.46 -0.41 -10.04
CA ILE A 155 -3.56 -1.79 -9.58
C ILE A 155 -4.45 -1.96 -8.34
N CYS A 156 -4.94 -0.86 -7.76
CA CYS A 156 -5.84 -0.92 -6.62
C CYS A 156 -7.27 -1.27 -7.04
N ASN A 157 -7.88 -2.26 -6.37
CA ASN A 157 -9.30 -2.56 -6.55
C ASN A 157 -10.21 -1.48 -5.95
N VAL A 158 -9.71 -0.77 -4.94
CA VAL A 158 -10.40 0.34 -4.27
C VAL A 158 -9.38 1.27 -3.63
N ILE A 159 -9.68 2.56 -3.65
CA ILE A 159 -8.91 3.57 -2.93
C ILE A 159 -9.84 4.24 -1.93
N TYR A 160 -9.47 4.18 -0.65
CA TYR A 160 -10.13 4.95 0.40
C TYR A 160 -9.45 6.29 0.55
N MET A 161 -10.26 7.35 0.57
CA MET A 161 -9.78 8.72 0.70
C MET A 161 -10.32 9.35 1.99
N PRO A 162 -9.60 9.26 3.12
CA PRO A 162 -9.96 10.00 4.32
C PRO A 162 -9.90 11.51 4.07
N VAL A 163 -10.96 12.22 4.42
CA VAL A 163 -11.07 13.67 4.25
C VAL A 163 -11.49 14.32 5.56
N LEU A 164 -11.13 15.61 5.75
CA LEU A 164 -11.56 16.41 6.89
C LEU A 164 -12.77 17.27 6.50
N ASP A 165 -13.71 17.40 7.44
CA ASP A 165 -14.96 18.14 7.24
C ASP A 165 -14.81 19.64 7.53
N ASP A 166 -13.86 20.29 6.85
CA ASP A 166 -13.71 21.73 6.85
C ASP A 166 -13.63 22.28 5.43
N VAL A 167 -13.91 23.56 5.27
CA VAL A 167 -14.05 24.22 3.96
C VAL A 167 -12.78 24.09 3.11
N MET A 168 -11.60 24.32 3.68
CA MET A 168 -10.35 24.29 2.95
C MET A 168 -10.00 22.90 2.46
N ASN A 169 -10.24 21.89 3.30
CA ASN A 169 -9.96 20.51 2.94
C ASN A 169 -10.99 19.94 1.95
N LYS A 170 -12.24 20.38 2.01
CA LYS A 170 -13.23 20.09 0.96
C LYS A 170 -12.79 20.64 -0.38
N MET A 171 -12.39 21.91 -0.44
CA MET A 171 -11.91 22.52 -1.70
C MET A 171 -10.69 21.80 -2.28
N ARG A 172 -9.72 21.40 -1.43
CA ARG A 172 -8.55 20.61 -1.87
C ARG A 172 -8.97 19.26 -2.44
N THR A 173 -9.90 18.58 -1.76
CA THR A 173 -10.42 17.28 -2.20
C THR A 173 -11.17 17.41 -3.53
N GLU A 174 -12.00 18.43 -3.68
CA GLU A 174 -12.71 18.72 -4.93
C GLU A 174 -11.73 19.02 -6.07
N SER A 175 -10.72 19.86 -5.83
CA SER A 175 -9.68 20.15 -6.82
C SER A 175 -8.93 18.89 -7.26
N PHE A 176 -8.62 18.01 -6.32
CA PHE A 176 -7.97 16.74 -6.63
C PHE A 176 -8.87 15.82 -7.44
N ILE A 177 -10.15 15.71 -7.10
CA ILE A 177 -11.12 14.91 -7.86
C ILE A 177 -11.25 15.44 -9.29
N GLN A 178 -11.31 16.77 -9.46
CA GLN A 178 -11.35 17.39 -10.79
C GLN A 178 -10.09 17.09 -11.62
N TYR A 179 -8.93 17.07 -10.98
CA TYR A 179 -7.67 16.67 -11.64
C TYR A 179 -7.70 15.20 -12.10
N LEU A 180 -8.31 14.29 -11.36
CA LEU A 180 -8.41 12.87 -11.74
C LEU A 180 -9.40 12.60 -12.88
N ILE A 181 -10.36 13.51 -13.11
CA ILE A 181 -11.43 13.33 -14.11
C ILE A 181 -11.01 13.93 -15.46
N ASN A 182 -10.11 14.88 -15.48
CA ASN A 182 -9.62 15.56 -16.69
C ASN A 182 -8.38 14.87 -17.27
#